data_ce31b5b6ac95f6793c5b1572a10f8aa6
#
_entry.id   ce31b5b6ac95f6793c5b1572a10f8aa6
#
_cell.length_a   1.000
_cell.length_b   1.000
_cell.length_c   1.000
_cell.angle_alpha   90.00
_cell.angle_beta   90.00
_cell.angle_gamma   90.00
#
_symmetry.space_group_name_H-M   'P 1'
#
loop_
_entity.id
_entity.type
_entity.pdbx_description
1 polymer ?
#
loop_
_entity_poly.entity_id
_entity_poly.type
_entity_poly.pdbx_seq_one_letter_code
_entity_poly.pdbx_strand_id
1 'polypeptide(L)'
;MDRKELIEQNLGLVHACANRFRGRGIEYEELYSAGCLGLVKAADGFREELGFAFSTYAVPAVLGEIRRLFRDGGAVKASRAFK
;
A
#
# COMPACT_ATOMS: atom_id res chain seq x y z
N MET A 1 0.88 20.07 5.64
CA MET A 1 0.76 18.79 6.38
C MET A 1 2.06 18.03 6.23
N ASP A 2 2.65 17.61 7.34
CA ASP A 2 3.92 16.92 7.20
C ASP A 2 3.72 15.46 6.82
N ARG A 3 4.84 14.79 6.57
CA ARG A 3 4.83 13.42 6.08
C ARG A 3 4.11 12.47 7.04
N LYS A 4 4.37 12.63 8.33
CA LYS A 4 3.77 11.76 9.33
C LYS A 4 2.26 11.92 9.35
N GLU A 5 1.78 13.16 9.26
CA GLU A 5 0.36 13.42 9.23
C GLU A 5 -0.29 12.84 8.00
N LEU A 6 0.37 12.96 6.84
CA LEU A 6 -0.15 12.40 5.61
C LEU A 6 -0.35 10.91 5.75
N ILE A 7 0.62 10.25 6.36
CA ILE A 7 0.53 8.81 6.54
C ILE A 7 -0.59 8.46 7.52
N GLU A 8 -0.59 9.10 8.67
CA GLU A 8 -1.53 8.73 9.73
C GLU A 8 -2.97 9.00 9.34
N GLN A 9 -3.20 10.08 8.62
CA GLN A 9 -4.57 10.44 8.27
C GLN A 9 -5.09 9.65 7.09
N ASN A 10 -4.23 8.92 6.42
CA ASN A 10 -4.63 8.19 5.23
C ASN A 10 -4.48 6.68 5.34
N LEU A 11 -4.35 6.18 6.57
CA LEU A 11 -4.28 4.73 6.76
C LEU A 11 -5.56 4.05 6.29
N GLY A 12 -6.69 4.76 6.31
CA GLY A 12 -7.92 4.20 5.78
C GLY A 12 -7.84 3.87 4.30
N LEU A 13 -7.03 4.62 3.56
CA LEU A 13 -6.80 4.29 2.15
C LEU A 13 -6.17 2.92 2.00
N VAL A 14 -5.22 2.62 2.89
CA VAL A 14 -4.54 1.33 2.86
C VAL A 14 -5.51 0.21 3.12
N HIS A 15 -6.36 0.39 4.14
CA HIS A 15 -7.38 -0.62 4.43
C HIS A 15 -8.30 -0.84 3.25
N ALA A 16 -8.76 0.23 2.64
CA ALA A 16 -9.67 0.13 1.50
C ALA A 16 -9.01 -0.59 0.34
N CYS A 17 -7.77 -0.25 0.06
CA CYS A 17 -7.05 -0.89 -1.04
C CYS A 17 -6.78 -2.36 -0.74
N ALA A 18 -6.36 -2.65 0.49
CA ALA A 18 -6.06 -4.04 0.87
C ALA A 18 -7.31 -4.91 0.80
N ASN A 19 -8.46 -4.35 1.20
CA ASN A 19 -9.70 -5.11 1.16
C ASN A 19 -10.05 -5.58 -0.24
N ARG A 20 -9.64 -4.85 -1.26
CA ARG A 20 -9.94 -5.21 -2.63
C ARG A 20 -9.25 -6.50 -3.05
N PHE A 21 -8.24 -6.91 -2.30
CA PHE A 21 -7.44 -8.07 -2.66
C PHE A 21 -7.64 -9.24 -1.69
N ARG A 22 -8.61 -9.13 -0.79
CA ARG A 22 -8.89 -10.23 0.13
C ARG A 22 -9.32 -11.47 -0.65
N GLY A 23 -8.94 -12.62 -0.11
CA GLY A 23 -9.38 -13.87 -0.68
C GLY A 23 -8.59 -14.33 -1.88
N ARG A 24 -7.45 -13.71 -2.12
CA ARG A 24 -6.64 -14.07 -3.29
C ARG A 24 -5.35 -14.78 -2.92
N GLY A 25 -5.29 -15.31 -1.71
CA GLY A 25 -4.17 -16.15 -1.33
C GLY A 25 -3.07 -15.45 -0.54
N ILE A 26 -3.20 -14.16 -0.30
CA ILE A 26 -2.25 -13.43 0.53
C ILE A 26 -3.00 -12.91 1.74
N GLU A 27 -2.39 -13.08 2.90
CA GLU A 27 -3.04 -12.67 4.13
C GLU A 27 -3.21 -11.16 4.21
N TYR A 28 -4.28 -10.75 4.86
CA TYR A 28 -4.61 -9.33 4.94
C TYR A 28 -3.46 -8.51 5.53
N GLU A 29 -2.79 -9.05 6.54
CA GLU A 29 -1.68 -8.32 7.16
C GLU A 29 -0.59 -8.00 6.16
N GLU A 30 -0.33 -8.92 5.26
CA GLU A 30 0.67 -8.67 4.23
C GLU A 30 0.19 -7.63 3.22
N LEU A 31 -1.09 -7.72 2.88
CA LEU A 31 -1.67 -6.72 1.98
C LEU A 31 -1.57 -5.34 2.61
N TYR A 32 -1.91 -5.27 3.88
CA TYR A 32 -1.88 -4.00 4.59
C TYR A 32 -0.44 -3.46 4.69
N SER A 33 0.50 -4.32 5.02
CA SER A 33 1.90 -3.90 5.14
C SER A 33 2.43 -3.37 3.82
N ALA A 34 2.12 -4.05 2.72
CA ALA A 34 2.54 -3.59 1.41
C ALA A 34 1.90 -2.24 1.08
N GLY A 35 0.62 -2.12 1.41
CA GLY A 35 -0.08 -0.87 1.18
C GLY A 35 0.53 0.28 1.97
N CYS A 36 0.92 0.01 3.21
CA CYS A 36 1.57 1.03 4.03
C CYS A 36 2.87 1.48 3.40
N LEU A 37 3.63 0.56 2.84
CA LEU A 37 4.85 0.94 2.14
C LEU A 37 4.55 1.89 0.99
N GLY A 38 3.50 1.57 0.23
CA GLY A 38 3.08 2.46 -0.85
C GLY A 38 2.68 3.83 -0.35
N LEU A 39 1.98 3.86 0.79
CA LEU A 39 1.56 5.12 1.38
C LEU A 39 2.76 5.95 1.82
N VAL A 40 3.76 5.31 2.43
CA VAL A 40 4.97 6.01 2.84
C VAL A 40 5.69 6.58 1.62
N LYS A 41 5.81 5.79 0.57
CA LYS A 41 6.45 6.27 -0.64
C LYS A 41 5.71 7.46 -1.24
N ALA A 42 4.38 7.40 -1.20
CA ALA A 42 3.58 8.50 -1.72
C ALA A 42 3.78 9.75 -0.88
N ALA A 43 3.82 9.59 0.45
CA ALA A 43 4.02 10.73 1.33
C ALA A 43 5.38 11.38 1.08
N ASP A 44 6.38 10.56 0.79
CA ASP A 44 7.72 11.10 0.52
C ASP A 44 7.76 11.89 -0.78
N GLY A 45 6.97 11.47 -1.76
CA GLY A 45 7.03 12.11 -3.07
C GLY A 45 5.96 13.15 -3.35
N PHE A 46 5.02 13.29 -2.44
CA PHE A 46 3.90 14.19 -2.68
C PHE A 46 4.29 15.64 -2.51
N ARG A 47 3.78 16.49 -3.40
CA ARG A 47 3.96 17.93 -3.32
C ARG A 47 2.62 18.60 -3.57
N GLU A 48 2.31 19.60 -2.75
CA GLU A 48 1.04 20.29 -2.87
C GLU A 48 0.90 21.00 -4.21
N GLU A 49 2.01 21.42 -4.77
CA GLU A 49 1.96 22.12 -6.07
C GLU A 49 1.58 21.20 -7.22
N LEU A 50 1.45 19.90 -6.98
CA LEU A 50 0.97 18.99 -8.01
C LEU A 50 -0.48 19.27 -8.40
N GLY A 51 -1.21 19.95 -7.52
CA GLY A 51 -2.54 20.43 -7.87
C GLY A 51 -3.66 19.43 -7.67
N PHE A 52 -3.40 18.28 -7.07
CA PHE A 52 -4.45 17.32 -6.77
C PHE A 52 -4.28 16.79 -5.34
N ALA A 53 -5.32 16.13 -4.85
CA ALA A 53 -5.33 15.66 -3.48
C ALA A 53 -4.31 14.55 -3.28
N PHE A 54 -3.81 14.45 -2.04
CA PHE A 54 -2.87 13.40 -1.72
C PHE A 54 -3.44 12.00 -2.01
N SER A 55 -4.72 11.80 -1.73
CA SER A 55 -5.33 10.48 -1.96
C SER A 55 -5.24 10.08 -3.42
N THR A 56 -5.43 11.03 -4.33
CA THR A 56 -5.32 10.75 -5.75
C THR A 56 -3.92 10.27 -6.11
N TYR A 57 -2.93 10.85 -5.44
CA TYR A 57 -1.54 10.50 -5.68
C TYR A 57 -1.19 9.16 -4.99
N ALA A 58 -1.75 8.94 -3.80
CA ALA A 58 -1.38 7.80 -2.97
C ALA A 58 -2.00 6.48 -3.43
N VAL A 59 -3.24 6.51 -3.92
CA VAL A 59 -3.92 5.27 -4.26
C VAL A 59 -3.14 4.42 -5.27
N PRO A 60 -2.65 4.99 -6.38
CA PRO A 60 -1.86 4.15 -7.30
C PRO A 60 -0.61 3.58 -6.67
N ALA A 61 0.04 4.34 -5.78
CA ALA A 61 1.25 3.86 -5.12
C ALA A 61 0.92 2.70 -4.17
N VAL A 62 -0.16 2.83 -3.41
CA VAL A 62 -0.59 1.78 -2.51
C VAL A 62 -0.96 0.53 -3.29
N LEU A 63 -1.77 0.70 -4.32
CA LEU A 63 -2.17 -0.45 -5.15
C LEU A 63 -0.98 -1.09 -5.83
N GLY A 64 -0.02 -0.28 -6.26
CA GLY A 64 1.17 -0.80 -6.91
C GLY A 64 1.97 -1.71 -6.00
N GLU A 65 2.13 -1.31 -4.74
CA GLU A 65 2.88 -2.15 -3.80
C GLU A 65 2.13 -3.44 -3.48
N ILE A 66 0.80 -3.36 -3.36
CA ILE A 66 0.02 -4.56 -3.10
C ILE A 66 0.10 -5.50 -4.31
N ARG A 67 0.01 -4.95 -5.52
CA ARG A 67 0.10 -5.79 -6.72
C ARG A 67 1.45 -6.48 -6.83
N ARG A 68 2.50 -5.85 -6.33
CA ARG A 68 3.81 -6.49 -6.36
C ARG A 68 3.82 -7.79 -5.56
N LEU A 69 3.04 -7.84 -4.48
CA LEU A 69 2.93 -9.08 -3.72
C LEU A 69 2.41 -10.21 -4.59
N PHE A 70 1.45 -9.90 -5.45
CA PHE A 70 0.88 -10.94 -6.32
C PHE A 70 1.84 -11.32 -7.44
N ARG A 71 2.55 -10.34 -7.99
CA ARG A 71 3.53 -10.62 -9.02
C ARG A 71 4.69 -11.43 -8.46
N ASP A 72 5.14 -11.04 -7.27
CA ASP A 72 6.24 -11.71 -6.59
C ASP A 72 5.72 -12.67 -5.54
N GLY A 73 4.41 -12.80 -5.44
CA GLY A 73 3.77 -13.45 -4.32
C GLY A 73 4.12 -14.90 -4.15
N GLY A 74 4.38 -15.56 -5.27
CA GLY A 74 4.78 -16.95 -5.19
C GLY A 74 6.02 -17.10 -4.36
N ALA A 75 6.98 -16.22 -4.56
CA ALA A 75 8.21 -16.27 -3.80
C ALA A 75 7.96 -16.00 -2.31
N VAL A 76 7.13 -15.01 -2.04
CA VAL A 76 6.81 -14.68 -0.66
C VAL A 76 6.12 -15.84 0.02
N LYS A 77 5.15 -16.41 -0.65
CA LYS A 77 4.42 -17.53 -0.06
C LYS A 77 5.30 -18.75 0.09
N ALA A 78 6.16 -18.99 -0.88
CA ALA A 78 7.07 -20.10 -0.79
C ALA A 78 7.98 -19.96 0.42
N SER A 79 8.45 -18.77 0.67
CA SER A 79 9.27 -18.49 1.83
C SER A 79 8.55 -18.89 3.11
N ARG A 80 7.29 -18.49 3.20
CA ARG A 80 6.52 -18.79 4.39
C ARG A 80 6.22 -20.26 4.51
N ALA A 81 6.06 -20.92 3.40
CA ALA A 81 5.76 -22.33 3.41
C ALA A 81 6.92 -23.15 3.95
N PHE A 82 8.09 -22.61 3.87
CA PHE A 82 9.26 -23.34 4.37
C PHE A 82 9.40 -23.31 5.86
N LYS A 83 8.61 -22.50 6.50
CA LYS A 83 8.63 -22.46 7.96
C LYS A 83 7.77 -23.52 8.57
#